data_4e2a7447980d812b2cb0bfe7373007cd
#
_entry.id   4e2a7447980d812b2cb0bfe7373007cd
#
_cell.length_a   1.000
_cell.length_b   1.000
_cell.length_c   1.000
_cell.angle_alpha   90.00
_cell.angle_beta   90.00
_cell.angle_gamma   90.00
#
_symmetry.space_group_name_H-M   'P 1'
#
loop_
_entity.id
_entity.type
_entity.pdbx_description
1 polymer ?
#
loop_
_entity_poly.entity_id
_entity_poly.type
_entity_poly.pdbx_seq_one_letter_code
_entity_poly.pdbx_strand_id
1 'polypeptide(L)' 'MTLKERAYKIDTFATYLEGCGITNDEEIKSAAHYQLECISIGDENGRWCDAPDKDKRALREFVRKYC' A
#
# COMPACT_ATOMS: atom_id res chain seq x y z
N MET A 1 -6.72 -16.40 -3.86
CA MET A 1 -5.83 -15.24 -4.10
C MET A 1 -4.85 -15.07 -2.97
N THR A 2 -3.59 -14.87 -3.31
CA THR A 2 -2.57 -14.59 -2.29
C THR A 2 -2.64 -13.14 -1.84
N LEU A 3 -2.01 -12.84 -0.71
CA LEU A 3 -1.93 -11.47 -0.21
C LEU A 3 -1.21 -10.57 -1.23
N LYS A 4 -0.16 -11.09 -1.85
CA LYS A 4 0.58 -10.37 -2.89
C LYS A 4 -0.32 -9.99 -4.08
N GLU A 5 -1.13 -10.93 -4.55
CA GLU A 5 -2.04 -10.67 -5.65
C GLU A 5 -3.05 -9.58 -5.29
N ARG A 6 -3.55 -9.61 -4.07
CA ARG A 6 -4.49 -8.59 -3.60
C ARG A 6 -3.84 -7.22 -3.50
N ALA A 7 -2.61 -7.18 -3.00
CA ALA A 7 -1.85 -5.93 -2.91
C ALA A 7 -1.57 -5.36 -4.30
N TYR A 8 -1.29 -6.21 -5.27
CA TYR A 8 -0.97 -5.78 -6.63
C TYR A 8 -2.16 -5.22 -7.41
N LYS A 9 -3.37 -5.38 -6.88
CA LYS A 9 -4.55 -4.74 -7.47
C LYS A 9 -4.56 -3.23 -7.22
N ILE A 10 -3.79 -2.77 -6.25
CA ILE A 10 -3.65 -1.35 -5.97
C ILE A 10 -2.41 -0.86 -6.73
N ASP A 11 -2.62 -0.18 -7.84
CA ASP A 11 -1.53 0.18 -8.77
C ASP A 11 -0.39 0.93 -8.09
N THR A 12 -0.68 1.94 -7.31
CA THR A 12 0.35 2.72 -6.61
C THR A 12 1.12 1.87 -5.62
N PHE A 13 0.42 1.01 -4.90
CA PHE A 13 1.05 0.13 -3.93
C PHE A 13 1.89 -0.95 -4.62
N ALA A 14 1.41 -1.48 -5.74
CA ALA A 14 2.17 -2.44 -6.55
C ALA A 14 3.50 -1.84 -7.00
N THR A 15 3.47 -0.61 -7.48
CA THR A 15 4.69 0.11 -7.90
C THR A 15 5.67 0.25 -6.74
N TYR A 16 5.15 0.58 -5.56
CA TYR A 16 5.99 0.70 -4.36
C TYR A 16 6.63 -0.64 -4.00
N LEU A 17 5.84 -1.71 -3.98
CA LEU A 17 6.34 -3.03 -3.63
C LEU A 17 7.42 -3.51 -4.60
N GLU A 18 7.20 -3.30 -5.89
CA GLU A 18 8.18 -3.66 -6.91
C GLU A 18 9.47 -2.85 -6.77
N GLY A 19 9.34 -1.56 -6.52
CA GLY A 19 10.50 -0.69 -6.34
C GLY A 19 11.35 -1.07 -5.13
N CYS A 20 10.73 -1.61 -4.09
CA CYS A 20 11.43 -2.04 -2.88
C CYS A 20 11.82 -3.51 -2.88
N GLY A 21 11.39 -4.28 -3.88
CA GLY A 21 11.67 -5.71 -3.94
C GLY A 21 10.97 -6.52 -2.88
N ILE A 22 9.82 -6.05 -2.39
CA ILE A 22 9.06 -6.71 -1.34
C ILE A 22 8.24 -7.85 -1.93
N THR A 23 8.41 -9.07 -1.41
CA THR A 23 7.75 -10.26 -1.94
C THR A 23 7.02 -11.11 -0.91
N ASN A 24 7.39 -11.02 0.39
CA ASN A 24 6.74 -11.86 1.39
C ASN A 24 5.59 -11.14 2.08
N ASP A 25 4.65 -11.91 2.62
CA ASP A 25 3.41 -11.39 3.18
C ASP A 25 3.64 -10.46 4.37
N GLU A 26 4.60 -10.76 5.23
CA GLU A 26 4.86 -9.94 6.40
C GLU A 26 5.38 -8.57 6.02
N GLU A 27 6.28 -8.52 5.04
CA GLU A 27 6.80 -7.26 4.55
C GLU A 27 5.71 -6.47 3.82
N ILE A 28 4.82 -7.15 3.11
CA ILE A 28 3.68 -6.50 2.46
C ILE A 28 2.78 -5.83 3.50
N LYS A 29 2.49 -6.51 4.59
CA LYS A 29 1.67 -5.95 5.67
C LYS A 29 2.33 -4.75 6.31
N SER A 30 3.62 -4.85 6.61
CA SER A 30 4.37 -3.74 7.19
C SER A 30 4.41 -2.53 6.26
N ALA A 31 4.62 -2.78 4.97
CA ALA A 31 4.62 -1.72 3.97
C ALA A 31 3.26 -1.05 3.87
N ALA A 32 2.18 -1.83 3.94
CA ALA A 32 0.82 -1.29 3.87
C ALA A 32 0.53 -0.37 5.07
N HIS A 33 0.91 -0.78 6.27
CA HIS A 33 0.76 0.05 7.47
C HIS A 33 1.55 1.33 7.37
N TYR A 34 2.79 1.23 6.90
CA TYR A 34 3.66 2.39 6.75
C TYR A 34 3.07 3.41 5.77
N GLN A 35 2.61 2.93 4.61
CA GLN A 35 2.03 3.81 3.61
C GLN A 35 0.72 4.43 4.09
N LEU A 36 -0.08 3.67 4.85
CA LEU A 36 -1.31 4.21 5.41
C LEU A 36 -1.04 5.34 6.40
N GLU A 37 0.00 5.21 7.21
CA GLU A 37 0.42 6.28 8.11
C GLU A 37 0.83 7.52 7.34
N CYS A 38 1.61 7.35 6.28
CA CYS A 38 2.03 8.47 5.43
C CYS A 38 0.83 9.22 4.86
N ILE A 39 -0.18 8.49 4.41
CA ILE A 39 -1.41 9.10 3.90
C ILE A 39 -2.12 9.87 5.02
N SER A 40 -2.20 9.29 6.21
CA SER A 40 -2.95 9.86 7.33
C SER A 40 -2.34 11.15 7.86
N ILE A 41 -1.02 11.25 7.86
CA ILE A 41 -0.33 12.45 8.35
C ILE A 41 -0.12 13.50 7.25
N GLY A 42 -0.55 13.19 6.02
CA GLY A 42 -0.43 14.12 4.90
C GLY A 42 1.01 14.38 4.48
N ASP A 43 1.82 13.34 4.48
CA ASP A 43 3.23 13.43 4.09
C ASP A 43 3.36 13.84 2.62
N GLU A 44 3.71 15.11 2.39
CA GLU A 44 3.85 15.66 1.04
C GLU A 44 5.02 15.07 0.26
N ASN A 45 5.96 14.45 0.93
CA ASN A 45 7.10 13.81 0.29
C ASN A 45 6.88 12.32 0.03
N GLY A 46 5.76 11.79 0.48
CA GLY A 46 5.42 10.39 0.28
C GLY A 46 4.91 10.14 -1.13
N ARG A 47 5.12 8.92 -1.62
CA ARG A 47 4.67 8.52 -2.96
C ARG A 47 3.14 8.57 -3.11
N TRP A 48 2.44 8.58 -1.99
CA TRP A 48 0.98 8.56 -1.99
C TRP A 48 0.35 9.94 -2.01
N CYS A 49 1.15 11.01 -1.99
CA CYS A 49 0.63 12.38 -2.10
C CYS A 49 -0.20 12.56 -3.36
N ASP A 50 0.32 12.05 -4.47
CA ASP A 50 -0.29 12.20 -5.79
C ASP A 50 -1.12 10.99 -6.19
N ALA A 51 -1.31 10.03 -5.28
CA ALA A 51 -2.07 8.82 -5.59
C ALA A 51 -3.55 9.14 -5.77
N PRO A 52 -4.24 8.45 -6.69
CA PRO A 52 -5.69 8.60 -6.84
C PRO A 52 -6.41 8.22 -5.55
N ASP A 53 -7.54 8.89 -5.29
CA ASP A 53 -8.35 8.60 -4.10
C ASP A 53 -8.79 7.14 -4.06
N LYS A 54 -9.05 6.53 -5.20
CA LYS A 54 -9.43 5.12 -5.28
C LYS A 54 -8.35 4.21 -4.72
N ASP A 55 -7.08 4.53 -4.95
CA ASP A 55 -5.96 3.73 -4.44
C ASP A 55 -5.81 3.93 -2.95
N LYS A 56 -6.00 5.15 -2.45
CA LYS A 56 -5.96 5.43 -1.02
C LYS A 56 -7.04 4.66 -0.27
N ARG A 57 -8.26 4.64 -0.82
CA ARG A 57 -9.36 3.87 -0.24
C ARG A 57 -9.06 2.38 -0.28
N ALA A 58 -8.54 1.91 -1.41
CA ALA A 58 -8.20 0.50 -1.56
C ALA A 58 -7.14 0.06 -0.54
N LEU A 59 -6.14 0.91 -0.28
CA LEU A 59 -5.13 0.60 0.72
C LEU A 59 -5.73 0.53 2.12
N ARG A 60 -6.63 1.45 2.47
CA ARG A 60 -7.31 1.42 3.77
C ARG A 60 -8.10 0.14 3.94
N GLU A 61 -8.84 -0.27 2.91
CA GLU A 61 -9.59 -1.52 2.93
C GLU A 61 -8.67 -2.72 3.04
N PHE A 62 -7.56 -2.70 2.32
CA PHE A 62 -6.57 -3.77 2.37
C PHE A 62 -6.02 -3.95 3.78
N VAL A 63 -5.61 -2.86 4.42
CA VAL A 63 -5.08 -2.91 5.79
C VAL A 63 -6.15 -3.43 6.75
N ARG A 64 -7.38 -2.96 6.60
CA ARG A 64 -8.48 -3.37 7.48
C ARG A 64 -8.80 -4.87 7.36
N LYS A 65 -8.70 -5.41 6.14
CA LYS A 65 -9.07 -6.81 5.89
C LYS A 65 -7.95 -7.81 6.14
N TYR A 66 -6.72 -7.42 5.85
CA TYR A 66 -5.62 -8.38 5.81
C TYR A 66 -4.48 -8.08 6.78
N CYS A 67 -4.47 -6.94 7.36
CA CYS A 67 -3.49 -6.54 8.34
C CYS A 67 -4.15 -6.24 9.67
#